data_e9dc12177accce542833adf56bf115eb
#
_entry.id   e9dc12177accce542833adf56bf115eb
#
_cell.length_a   1.000
_cell.length_b   1.000
_cell.length_c   1.000
_cell.angle_alpha   90.00
_cell.angle_beta   90.00
_cell.angle_gamma   90.00
#
_symmetry.space_group_name_H-M   'P 1'
#
loop_
_entity.id
_entity.type
_entity.pdbx_description
1 polymer ?
#
loop_
_entity_poly.entity_id
_entity_poly.type
_entity_poly.pdbx_seq_one_letter_code
_entity_poly.pdbx_strand_id
1 'polypeptide(L)'
;LKDILFFQNRLELRKKDDFFIRAYATNEDAGNSYDAVLTAYLLQDAAADDWDWSERYRQYWSANIVDRVQELDDDVVWEPQIGVPFDLDAIQNVVLSNPDSMYVWHQEAANYANGAYENWSMSDFYEPGTARFDSLLNDITSKTSFLEGGSRIQDQSALYHLHGEKIFNTEFAKFTLGANGRIYNPRSGGSLFSDTNGVTIINREFGLYGGIEKRFDDDNWIFKATMRVDKNQNFKFLPSPAVSLIWQPNKKHTLRG
;
A
#
# COMPACT_ATOMS: atom_id res chain seq x y z
N LEU A 1 -5.74 -4.40 -9.53
CA LEU A 1 -5.87 -5.75 -8.97
C LEU A 1 -6.55 -6.64 -10.00
N LYS A 2 -5.95 -7.81 -10.30
CA LYS A 2 -6.45 -8.72 -11.34
C LYS A 2 -6.29 -10.17 -10.91
N ASP A 3 -7.36 -10.95 -11.02
CA ASP A 3 -7.38 -12.40 -10.73
C ASP A 3 -6.91 -12.76 -9.31
N ILE A 4 -7.22 -11.93 -8.32
CA ILE A 4 -6.84 -12.18 -6.93
C ILE A 4 -7.64 -13.36 -6.40
N LEU A 5 -6.96 -14.29 -5.73
CA LEU A 5 -7.56 -15.39 -5.02
C LEU A 5 -7.31 -15.27 -3.52
N PHE A 6 -8.37 -15.45 -2.76
CA PHE A 6 -8.32 -15.43 -1.31
C PHE A 6 -9.09 -16.64 -0.76
N PHE A 7 -8.40 -17.51 -0.05
CA PHE A 7 -9.00 -18.72 0.50
C PHE A 7 -8.92 -18.70 2.02
N GLN A 8 -10.05 -18.95 2.67
CA GLN A 8 -10.08 -19.19 4.11
C GLN A 8 -10.78 -20.49 4.40
N ASN A 9 -10.05 -21.40 5.04
CA ASN A 9 -10.58 -22.66 5.55
C ASN A 9 -10.62 -22.60 7.07
N ARG A 10 -11.75 -22.95 7.67
CA ARG A 10 -11.94 -22.92 9.12
C ARG A 10 -12.59 -24.22 9.58
N LEU A 11 -12.00 -24.82 10.61
CA LEU A 11 -12.56 -25.93 11.36
C LEU A 11 -12.75 -25.49 12.81
N GLU A 12 -13.91 -25.77 13.40
CA GLU A 12 -14.19 -25.47 14.79
C GLU A 12 -14.95 -26.61 15.43
N LEU A 13 -14.47 -27.07 16.58
CA LEU A 13 -15.17 -27.95 17.51
C LEU A 13 -15.52 -27.11 18.73
N ARG A 14 -16.81 -27.03 19.04
CA ARG A 14 -17.31 -26.24 20.17
C ARG A 14 -18.37 -26.98 20.97
N LYS A 15 -18.27 -26.88 22.29
CA LYS A 15 -19.35 -27.18 23.22
C LYS A 15 -19.68 -25.90 23.98
N LYS A 16 -20.93 -25.47 23.88
CA LYS A 16 -21.38 -24.21 24.51
C LYS A 16 -21.07 -24.22 26.01
N ASP A 17 -20.56 -23.09 26.51
CA ASP A 17 -20.21 -22.85 27.92
C ASP A 17 -19.20 -23.84 28.51
N ASP A 18 -18.46 -24.56 27.69
CA ASP A 18 -17.47 -25.56 28.07
C ASP A 18 -16.13 -25.33 27.35
N PHE A 19 -16.04 -25.55 26.07
CA PHE A 19 -14.79 -25.36 25.34
C PHE A 19 -15.01 -25.05 23.84
N PHE A 20 -13.95 -24.51 23.21
CA PHE A 20 -13.78 -24.59 21.77
C PHE A 20 -12.34 -24.88 21.40
N ILE A 21 -12.15 -25.50 20.25
CA ILE A 21 -10.90 -25.59 19.52
C ILE A 21 -11.19 -25.14 18.09
N ARG A 22 -10.41 -24.20 17.58
CA ARG A 22 -10.57 -23.61 16.27
C ARG A 22 -9.22 -23.59 15.54
N ALA A 23 -9.22 -24.11 14.34
CA ALA A 23 -8.10 -23.96 13.40
C ALA A 23 -8.59 -23.23 12.15
N TYR A 24 -7.80 -22.31 11.63
CA TYR A 24 -8.04 -21.77 10.31
C TYR A 24 -6.73 -21.51 9.56
N ALA A 25 -6.85 -21.57 8.24
CA ALA A 25 -5.79 -21.21 7.32
C ALA A 25 -6.34 -20.19 6.33
N THR A 26 -5.64 -19.10 6.15
CA THR A 26 -5.89 -18.10 5.12
C THR A 26 -4.71 -18.13 4.16
N ASN A 27 -5.01 -18.22 2.87
CA ASN A 27 -4.02 -18.15 1.81
C ASN A 27 -4.49 -17.10 0.82
N GLU A 28 -3.57 -16.31 0.33
CA GLU A 28 -3.80 -15.31 -0.69
C GLU A 28 -2.88 -15.53 -1.87
N ASP A 29 -3.35 -15.13 -3.06
CA ASP A 29 -2.58 -15.08 -4.28
C ASP A 29 -2.96 -13.78 -5.00
N ALA A 30 -1.98 -12.92 -5.23
CA ALA A 30 -2.17 -11.66 -5.95
C ALA A 30 -2.53 -11.85 -7.43
N GLY A 31 -2.45 -13.07 -7.94
CA GLY A 31 -2.81 -13.44 -9.31
C GLY A 31 -1.97 -12.70 -10.35
N ASN A 32 -2.66 -11.99 -11.23
CA ASN A 32 -2.06 -11.16 -12.28
C ASN A 32 -2.08 -9.66 -11.94
N SER A 33 -2.10 -9.33 -10.66
CA SER A 33 -2.05 -7.93 -10.22
C SER A 33 -0.69 -7.29 -10.49
N TYR A 34 -0.70 -6.01 -10.80
CA TYR A 34 0.51 -5.23 -11.05
C TYR A 34 0.39 -3.82 -10.45
N ASP A 35 1.52 -3.18 -10.23
CA ASP A 35 1.60 -1.79 -9.81
C ASP A 35 1.37 -0.89 -11.02
N ALA A 36 0.25 -0.17 -11.05
CA ALA A 36 -0.13 0.68 -12.17
C ALA A 36 0.79 1.90 -12.31
N VAL A 37 1.32 2.43 -11.20
CA VAL A 37 2.22 3.59 -11.22
C VAL A 37 3.58 3.18 -11.77
N LEU A 38 4.15 2.09 -11.26
CA LEU A 38 5.41 1.55 -11.78
C LEU A 38 5.27 1.14 -13.26
N THR A 39 4.11 0.55 -13.64
CA THR A 39 3.84 0.21 -15.05
C THR A 39 3.88 1.43 -15.94
N ALA A 40 3.29 2.55 -15.51
CA ALA A 40 3.28 3.80 -16.28
C ALA A 40 4.71 4.36 -16.45
N TYR A 41 5.52 4.35 -15.38
CA TYR A 41 6.92 4.74 -15.47
C TYR A 41 7.72 3.86 -16.44
N LEU A 42 7.58 2.54 -16.34
CA LEU A 42 8.31 1.62 -17.23
C LEU A 42 7.87 1.74 -18.69
N LEU A 43 6.59 2.04 -18.95
CA LEU A 43 6.09 2.33 -20.30
C LEU A 43 6.69 3.63 -20.85
N GLN A 44 6.80 4.66 -20.00
CA GLN A 44 7.41 5.93 -20.36
C GLN A 44 8.91 5.76 -20.64
N ASP A 45 9.65 5.15 -19.74
CA ASP A 45 11.10 4.90 -19.86
C ASP A 45 11.44 4.08 -21.11
N ALA A 46 10.57 3.16 -21.52
CA ALA A 46 10.77 2.39 -22.73
C ALA A 46 10.67 3.21 -24.02
N ALA A 47 10.01 4.35 -23.99
CA ALA A 47 9.95 5.30 -25.11
C ALA A 47 11.03 6.37 -25.00
N ALA A 48 11.10 7.03 -23.86
CA ALA A 48 12.11 8.03 -23.51
C ALA A 48 12.16 8.15 -21.99
N ASP A 49 13.35 8.14 -21.42
CA ASP A 49 13.50 8.45 -20.00
C ASP A 49 13.20 9.95 -19.73
N ASP A 50 13.03 10.29 -18.47
CA ASP A 50 12.67 11.66 -18.05
C ASP A 50 13.70 12.70 -18.50
N TRP A 51 14.98 12.32 -18.54
CA TRP A 51 16.04 13.21 -18.96
C TRP A 51 15.97 13.51 -20.46
N ASP A 52 15.88 12.48 -21.27
CA ASP A 52 15.77 12.59 -22.74
C ASP A 52 14.51 13.34 -23.15
N TRP A 53 13.39 13.05 -22.50
CA TRP A 53 12.13 13.76 -22.74
C TRP A 53 12.25 15.24 -22.41
N SER A 54 12.77 15.57 -21.24
CA SER A 54 12.91 16.95 -20.79
C SER A 54 13.91 17.75 -21.65
N GLU A 55 14.98 17.09 -22.11
CA GLU A 55 15.97 17.73 -23.00
C GLU A 55 15.32 18.08 -24.35
N ARG A 56 14.58 17.19 -24.96
CA ARG A 56 13.86 17.46 -26.22
C ARG A 56 12.83 18.56 -26.03
N TYR A 57 12.06 18.52 -24.94
CA TYR A 57 11.09 19.56 -24.63
C TYR A 57 11.77 20.93 -24.56
N ARG A 58 12.87 21.05 -23.82
CA ARG A 58 13.64 22.30 -23.70
C ARG A 58 14.24 22.76 -25.01
N GLN A 59 14.78 21.84 -25.80
CA GLN A 59 15.33 22.17 -27.12
C GLN A 59 14.25 22.76 -28.05
N TYR A 60 13.10 22.11 -28.10
CA TYR A 60 11.98 22.62 -28.92
C TYR A 60 11.51 23.99 -28.42
N TRP A 61 11.32 24.13 -27.12
CA TRP A 61 10.92 25.36 -26.47
C TRP A 61 11.86 26.50 -26.81
N SER A 62 13.17 26.29 -26.62
CA SER A 62 14.19 27.29 -26.88
C SER A 62 14.30 27.69 -28.35
N ALA A 63 14.10 26.72 -29.25
CA ALA A 63 14.26 26.97 -30.70
C ALA A 63 13.03 27.57 -31.37
N ASN A 64 11.80 27.32 -30.85
CA ASN A 64 10.56 27.61 -31.54
C ASN A 64 9.56 28.44 -30.75
N ILE A 65 9.71 28.53 -29.43
CA ILE A 65 8.68 29.14 -28.59
C ILE A 65 9.19 30.39 -27.86
N VAL A 66 10.44 30.43 -27.46
CA VAL A 66 10.99 31.58 -26.68
C VAL A 66 10.72 32.91 -27.36
N ASP A 67 11.00 33.02 -28.66
CA ASP A 67 10.78 34.25 -29.42
C ASP A 67 9.27 34.64 -29.45
N ARG A 68 8.38 33.67 -29.59
CA ARG A 68 6.92 33.88 -29.55
C ARG A 68 6.41 34.33 -28.17
N VAL A 69 7.06 33.88 -27.08
CA VAL A 69 6.74 34.38 -25.73
C VAL A 69 7.23 35.80 -25.58
N GLN A 70 8.41 36.12 -26.08
CA GLN A 70 8.97 37.48 -26.02
C GLN A 70 8.15 38.50 -26.82
N GLU A 71 7.58 38.08 -27.94
CA GLU A 71 6.68 38.90 -28.79
C GLU A 71 5.31 39.22 -28.11
N LEU A 72 4.98 38.58 -27.00
CA LEU A 72 3.74 38.89 -26.23
C LEU A 72 3.78 40.28 -25.59
N ASP A 73 4.97 40.78 -25.26
CA ASP A 73 5.16 42.10 -24.65
C ASP A 73 6.60 42.58 -24.92
N ASP A 74 6.72 43.49 -25.88
CA ASP A 74 8.00 44.06 -26.31
C ASP A 74 8.61 45.03 -25.27
N ASP A 75 7.84 45.50 -24.30
CA ASP A 75 8.30 46.41 -23.23
C ASP A 75 8.97 45.67 -22.10
N VAL A 76 8.87 44.33 -22.04
CA VAL A 76 9.48 43.50 -20.98
C VAL A 76 10.91 43.15 -21.34
N VAL A 77 11.82 43.32 -20.38
CA VAL A 77 13.22 42.89 -20.49
C VAL A 77 13.31 41.40 -20.21
N TRP A 78 13.36 40.58 -21.24
CA TRP A 78 13.34 39.12 -21.14
C TRP A 78 14.68 38.50 -20.68
N GLU A 79 15.80 39.18 -20.88
CA GLU A 79 17.14 38.73 -20.50
C GLU A 79 17.87 39.80 -19.69
N PRO A 80 18.68 39.40 -18.70
CA PRO A 80 19.47 40.34 -17.92
C PRO A 80 20.41 41.14 -18.82
N GLN A 81 20.33 42.46 -18.75
CA GLN A 81 21.21 43.38 -19.49
C GLN A 81 21.93 44.33 -18.53
N ILE A 82 23.20 44.66 -18.82
CA ILE A 82 23.99 45.57 -17.99
C ILE A 82 23.33 46.96 -17.98
N GLY A 83 22.97 47.40 -16.78
CA GLY A 83 22.38 48.75 -16.58
C GLY A 83 20.88 48.83 -16.83
N VAL A 84 20.22 47.76 -17.20
CA VAL A 84 18.75 47.67 -17.37
C VAL A 84 18.15 46.87 -16.23
N PRO A 85 17.11 47.40 -15.54
CA PRO A 85 16.41 46.63 -14.53
C PRO A 85 15.83 45.35 -15.12
N PHE A 86 16.10 44.20 -14.48
CA PHE A 86 15.51 42.93 -14.86
C PHE A 86 14.41 42.58 -13.87
N ASP A 87 13.18 42.46 -14.37
CA ASP A 87 11.97 42.28 -13.58
C ASP A 87 11.33 40.92 -13.86
N LEU A 88 11.54 39.97 -12.97
CA LEU A 88 10.96 38.62 -13.05
C LEU A 88 9.43 38.64 -12.86
N ASP A 89 8.90 39.58 -12.07
CA ASP A 89 7.47 39.69 -11.85
C ASP A 89 6.76 40.17 -13.12
N ALA A 90 7.39 41.06 -13.90
CA ALA A 90 6.88 41.48 -15.20
C ALA A 90 6.81 40.30 -16.18
N ILE A 91 7.88 39.50 -16.29
CA ILE A 91 7.91 38.29 -17.10
C ILE A 91 6.81 37.31 -16.68
N GLN A 92 6.69 37.05 -15.38
CA GLN A 92 5.67 36.15 -14.85
C GLN A 92 4.26 36.64 -15.14
N ASN A 93 4.01 37.94 -15.06
CA ASN A 93 2.72 38.53 -15.38
C ASN A 93 2.33 38.35 -16.85
N VAL A 94 3.28 38.50 -17.78
CA VAL A 94 3.00 38.23 -19.21
C VAL A 94 2.60 36.78 -19.42
N VAL A 95 3.36 35.83 -18.85
CA VAL A 95 3.06 34.38 -18.96
C VAL A 95 1.69 34.06 -18.39
N LEU A 96 1.39 34.57 -17.17
CA LEU A 96 0.11 34.31 -16.48
C LEU A 96 -1.10 34.99 -17.18
N SER A 97 -0.86 36.08 -17.91
CA SER A 97 -1.92 36.80 -18.66
C SER A 97 -2.25 36.15 -20.00
N ASN A 98 -1.46 35.18 -20.46
CA ASN A 98 -1.61 34.51 -21.76
C ASN A 98 -1.74 32.98 -21.61
N PRO A 99 -2.66 32.46 -20.78
CA PRO A 99 -2.72 31.02 -20.46
C PRO A 99 -3.05 30.15 -21.68
N ASP A 100 -3.88 30.64 -22.61
CA ASP A 100 -4.28 29.89 -23.81
C ASP A 100 -3.09 29.70 -24.76
N SER A 101 -2.29 30.74 -24.99
CA SER A 101 -1.09 30.66 -25.80
C SER A 101 -0.05 29.75 -25.17
N MET A 102 0.16 29.86 -23.84
CA MET A 102 1.05 29.01 -23.08
C MET A 102 0.63 27.55 -23.21
N TYR A 103 -0.65 27.25 -23.03
CA TYR A 103 -1.17 25.88 -23.16
C TYR A 103 -0.86 25.28 -24.54
N VAL A 104 -1.16 26.02 -25.63
CA VAL A 104 -0.89 25.55 -27.00
C VAL A 104 0.60 25.29 -27.19
N TRP A 105 1.46 26.19 -26.78
CA TRP A 105 2.91 26.06 -26.94
C TRP A 105 3.51 24.94 -26.10
N HIS A 106 3.00 24.72 -24.89
CA HIS A 106 3.37 23.57 -24.10
C HIS A 106 2.96 22.26 -24.77
N GLN A 107 1.78 22.21 -25.42
CA GLN A 107 1.36 21.04 -26.19
C GLN A 107 2.26 20.79 -27.41
N GLU A 108 2.66 21.85 -28.12
CA GLU A 108 3.61 21.74 -29.26
C GLU A 108 4.94 21.13 -28.78
N ALA A 109 5.53 21.65 -27.69
CA ALA A 109 6.78 21.16 -27.15
C ALA A 109 6.68 19.74 -26.59
N ALA A 110 5.56 19.41 -25.94
CA ALA A 110 5.30 18.06 -25.44
C ALA A 110 5.13 17.04 -26.58
N ASN A 111 4.40 17.41 -27.67
CA ASN A 111 4.26 16.56 -28.83
C ASN A 111 5.61 16.28 -29.52
N TYR A 112 6.46 17.27 -29.57
CA TYR A 112 7.83 17.10 -30.08
C TYR A 112 8.62 16.14 -29.19
N ALA A 113 8.59 16.34 -27.86
CA ALA A 113 9.29 15.49 -26.90
C ALA A 113 8.77 14.05 -26.90
N ASN A 114 7.50 13.83 -27.26
CA ASN A 114 6.86 12.52 -27.40
C ASN A 114 7.28 11.75 -28.67
N GLY A 115 8.20 12.28 -29.49
CA GLY A 115 8.75 11.53 -30.62
C GLY A 115 8.11 11.80 -31.96
N ALA A 116 7.34 12.88 -32.12
CA ALA A 116 6.67 13.23 -33.40
C ALA A 116 7.62 13.67 -34.53
N TYR A 117 8.92 13.35 -34.46
CA TYR A 117 9.90 13.82 -35.45
C TYR A 117 10.77 12.71 -36.06
N GLU A 118 10.89 12.76 -37.41
CA GLU A 118 11.50 11.75 -38.28
C GLU A 118 13.02 11.53 -38.12
N ASN A 119 13.75 12.34 -37.35
CA ASN A 119 15.23 12.33 -37.34
C ASN A 119 15.88 11.89 -36.03
N TRP A 120 15.14 11.43 -35.05
CA TRP A 120 15.71 10.98 -33.75
C TRP A 120 15.66 9.47 -33.68
N SER A 121 16.73 8.85 -33.19
CA SER A 121 16.86 7.38 -33.02
C SER A 121 16.03 6.82 -31.87
N MET A 122 15.03 7.55 -31.39
CA MET A 122 14.20 7.19 -30.26
C MET A 122 12.83 6.73 -30.70
N SER A 123 12.28 5.79 -29.97
CA SER A 123 10.96 5.24 -30.29
C SER A 123 9.85 6.22 -29.94
N ASP A 124 8.80 6.25 -30.78
CA ASP A 124 7.56 6.98 -30.50
C ASP A 124 6.96 6.55 -29.16
N PHE A 125 6.21 7.42 -28.53
CA PHE A 125 5.48 7.11 -27.31
C PHE A 125 4.54 5.92 -27.53
N TYR A 126 4.37 5.09 -26.48
CA TYR A 126 3.50 3.92 -26.54
C TYR A 126 2.04 4.34 -26.32
N GLU A 127 1.24 4.40 -27.38
CA GLU A 127 -0.15 4.81 -27.30
C GLU A 127 -1.08 3.64 -26.94
N PRO A 128 -1.95 3.79 -25.92
CA PRO A 128 -2.94 2.78 -25.55
C PRO A 128 -3.83 2.39 -26.75
N GLY A 129 -4.10 1.09 -26.89
CA GLY A 129 -4.89 0.53 -27.98
C GLY A 129 -4.08 0.18 -29.24
N THR A 130 -2.78 0.36 -29.23
CA THR A 130 -1.89 -0.13 -30.29
C THR A 130 -1.28 -1.49 -29.90
N ALA A 131 -1.02 -2.33 -30.91
CA ALA A 131 -0.38 -3.64 -30.67
C ALA A 131 1.00 -3.52 -29.99
N ARG A 132 1.72 -2.43 -30.26
CA ARG A 132 3.00 -2.10 -29.64
C ARG A 132 2.84 -1.81 -28.15
N PHE A 133 1.87 -1.00 -27.75
CA PHE A 133 1.52 -0.73 -26.36
C PHE A 133 1.12 -2.02 -25.63
N ASP A 134 0.20 -2.80 -26.21
CA ASP A 134 -0.30 -4.03 -25.61
C ASP A 134 0.83 -5.06 -25.39
N SER A 135 1.76 -5.16 -26.36
CA SER A 135 2.92 -6.05 -26.24
C SER A 135 3.83 -5.65 -25.08
N LEU A 136 4.18 -4.36 -24.97
CA LEU A 136 5.04 -3.86 -23.91
C LEU A 136 4.34 -3.91 -22.55
N LEU A 137 3.06 -3.53 -22.48
CA LEU A 137 2.25 -3.64 -21.26
C LEU A 137 2.22 -5.07 -20.74
N ASN A 138 1.99 -6.05 -21.63
CA ASN A 138 2.01 -7.48 -21.25
C ASN A 138 3.40 -7.92 -20.78
N ASP A 139 4.46 -7.48 -21.43
CA ASP A 139 5.83 -7.79 -21.01
C ASP A 139 6.12 -7.24 -19.60
N ILE A 140 5.85 -5.96 -19.35
CA ILE A 140 6.07 -5.30 -18.08
C ILE A 140 5.21 -5.92 -16.96
N THR A 141 3.92 -6.16 -17.23
CA THR A 141 2.99 -6.68 -16.20
C THR A 141 3.11 -8.19 -15.96
N SER A 142 3.83 -8.91 -16.79
CA SER A 142 4.12 -10.34 -16.59
C SER A 142 5.37 -10.59 -15.75
N LYS A 143 6.28 -9.63 -15.65
CA LYS A 143 7.54 -9.71 -14.92
C LYS A 143 7.41 -9.10 -13.54
N THR A 144 8.11 -9.67 -12.56
CA THR A 144 8.13 -9.12 -11.20
C THR A 144 8.95 -7.83 -11.13
N SER A 145 8.54 -6.91 -10.23
CA SER A 145 9.28 -5.69 -9.95
C SER A 145 10.65 -6.02 -9.33
N PHE A 146 11.62 -5.15 -9.52
CA PHE A 146 13.01 -5.20 -9.02
C PHE A 146 13.89 -6.34 -9.55
N LEU A 147 13.39 -7.56 -9.69
CA LEU A 147 14.20 -8.71 -10.12
C LEU A 147 14.20 -8.90 -11.64
N GLU A 148 13.09 -8.65 -12.28
CA GLU A 148 12.88 -8.92 -13.70
C GLU A 148 12.62 -7.64 -14.50
N GLY A 149 12.61 -6.48 -13.85
CA GLY A 149 12.35 -5.19 -14.50
C GLY A 149 10.89 -5.00 -14.92
N GLY A 150 9.96 -5.63 -14.20
CA GLY A 150 8.53 -5.50 -14.43
C GLY A 150 7.78 -4.82 -13.29
N SER A 151 6.46 -4.93 -13.33
CA SER A 151 5.57 -4.31 -12.34
C SER A 151 4.61 -5.30 -11.67
N ARG A 152 4.72 -6.60 -11.97
CA ARG A 152 3.86 -7.62 -11.38
C ARG A 152 4.05 -7.69 -9.88
N ILE A 153 2.94 -7.66 -9.15
CA ILE A 153 2.90 -7.88 -7.71
C ILE A 153 2.81 -9.39 -7.48
N GLN A 154 3.78 -9.93 -6.75
CA GLN A 154 3.72 -11.31 -6.29
C GLN A 154 3.43 -11.33 -4.82
N ASP A 155 2.32 -11.95 -4.43
CA ASP A 155 1.97 -12.26 -3.05
C ASP A 155 1.25 -13.60 -3.01
N GLN A 156 1.85 -14.55 -2.32
CA GLN A 156 1.32 -15.90 -2.07
C GLN A 156 1.43 -16.21 -0.57
N SER A 157 1.08 -15.23 0.24
CA SER A 157 1.21 -15.32 1.69
C SER A 157 0.19 -16.27 2.31
N ALA A 158 0.55 -16.82 3.46
CA ALA A 158 -0.31 -17.71 4.23
C ALA A 158 -0.29 -17.38 5.72
N LEU A 159 -1.45 -17.50 6.36
CA LEU A 159 -1.63 -17.42 7.80
C LEU A 159 -2.28 -18.71 8.31
N TYR A 160 -1.66 -19.34 9.26
CA TYR A 160 -2.21 -20.49 9.99
C TYR A 160 -2.45 -20.10 11.44
N HIS A 161 -3.62 -20.44 11.98
CA HIS A 161 -4.00 -20.10 13.34
C HIS A 161 -4.68 -21.28 14.02
N LEU A 162 -4.21 -21.60 15.23
CA LEU A 162 -4.85 -22.54 16.15
C LEU A 162 -5.22 -21.77 17.42
N HIS A 163 -6.46 -21.93 17.89
CA HIS A 163 -6.95 -21.31 19.12
C HIS A 163 -7.84 -22.28 19.86
N GLY A 164 -7.59 -22.45 21.16
CA GLY A 164 -8.40 -23.25 22.05
C GLY A 164 -8.68 -22.52 23.35
N GLU A 165 -9.87 -22.76 23.88
CA GLU A 165 -10.33 -22.24 25.17
C GLU A 165 -11.12 -23.29 25.90
N LYS A 166 -10.94 -23.35 27.22
CA LYS A 166 -11.73 -24.18 28.15
C LYS A 166 -12.28 -23.32 29.27
N ILE A 167 -13.54 -23.52 29.58
CA ILE A 167 -14.25 -22.89 30.68
C ILE A 167 -14.45 -23.93 31.80
N PHE A 168 -14.17 -23.53 33.00
CA PHE A 168 -14.40 -24.33 34.20
C PHE A 168 -15.41 -23.58 35.07
N ASN A 169 -16.62 -24.13 35.20
CA ASN A 169 -17.63 -23.60 36.08
C ASN A 169 -17.52 -24.31 37.43
N THR A 170 -17.21 -23.56 38.47
CA THR A 170 -17.14 -24.05 39.86
C THR A 170 -18.17 -23.30 40.70
N GLU A 171 -18.47 -23.80 41.90
CA GLU A 171 -19.33 -23.11 42.87
C GLU A 171 -18.79 -21.72 43.27
N PHE A 172 -17.47 -21.57 43.23
CA PHE A 172 -16.79 -20.33 43.67
C PHE A 172 -16.79 -19.25 42.56
N ALA A 173 -16.43 -19.63 41.33
CA ALA A 173 -16.29 -18.71 40.20
C ALA A 173 -16.22 -19.47 38.86
N LYS A 174 -16.34 -18.75 37.78
CA LYS A 174 -16.09 -19.24 36.43
C LYS A 174 -14.63 -18.91 36.06
N PHE A 175 -13.88 -19.93 35.71
CA PHE A 175 -12.50 -19.79 35.23
C PHE A 175 -12.47 -20.04 33.72
N THR A 176 -11.64 -19.28 33.03
CA THR A 176 -11.36 -19.44 31.58
C THR A 176 -9.87 -19.63 31.42
N LEU A 177 -9.47 -20.63 30.64
CA LEU A 177 -8.09 -20.83 30.21
C LEU A 177 -8.05 -21.03 28.73
N GLY A 178 -7.17 -20.30 28.02
CA GLY A 178 -7.06 -20.43 26.60
C GLY A 178 -5.63 -20.20 26.08
N ALA A 179 -5.38 -20.74 24.92
CA ALA A 179 -4.12 -20.58 24.20
C ALA A 179 -4.34 -20.42 22.70
N ASN A 180 -3.48 -19.65 22.06
CA ASN A 180 -3.46 -19.54 20.61
C ASN A 180 -2.05 -19.58 20.06
N GLY A 181 -1.91 -20.08 18.84
CA GLY A 181 -0.68 -20.02 18.05
C GLY A 181 -0.98 -19.54 16.65
N ARG A 182 -0.08 -18.73 16.09
CA ARG A 182 -0.14 -18.22 14.71
C ARG A 182 1.19 -18.42 14.02
N ILE A 183 1.11 -18.72 12.75
CA ILE A 183 2.25 -18.77 11.84
C ILE A 183 1.91 -17.92 10.64
N TYR A 184 2.71 -16.88 10.44
CA TYR A 184 2.68 -16.05 9.24
C TYR A 184 3.79 -16.51 8.31
N ASN A 185 3.45 -16.77 7.08
CA ASN A 185 4.38 -17.15 6.03
C ASN A 185 4.19 -16.21 4.84
N PRO A 186 4.75 -14.99 4.89
CA PRO A 186 4.72 -14.08 3.76
C PRO A 186 5.55 -14.64 2.61
N ARG A 187 5.03 -14.47 1.39
CA ARG A 187 5.69 -14.88 0.16
C ARG A 187 5.48 -13.81 -0.89
N SER A 188 6.53 -13.04 -1.15
CA SER A 188 6.49 -11.92 -2.09
C SER A 188 7.38 -12.12 -3.33
N GLY A 189 8.16 -13.21 -3.37
CA GLY A 189 9.11 -13.44 -4.45
C GLY A 189 10.11 -12.30 -4.64
N GLY A 190 10.45 -11.58 -3.56
CA GLY A 190 11.38 -10.45 -3.60
C GLY A 190 10.72 -9.10 -3.87
N SER A 191 9.41 -9.03 -4.14
CA SER A 191 8.74 -7.76 -4.43
C SER A 191 8.52 -6.88 -3.18
N LEU A 192 8.35 -7.50 -1.99
CA LEU A 192 8.14 -6.80 -0.72
C LEU A 192 9.16 -7.22 0.35
N PHE A 193 9.55 -8.49 0.36
CA PHE A 193 10.47 -9.06 1.32
C PHE A 193 11.65 -9.74 0.62
N SER A 194 12.78 -9.88 1.30
CA SER A 194 13.96 -10.59 0.78
C SER A 194 13.77 -12.12 0.85
N ASP A 195 12.72 -12.62 0.22
CA ASP A 195 12.32 -14.02 0.19
C ASP A 195 12.66 -14.73 -1.15
N THR A 196 13.75 -14.28 -1.77
CA THR A 196 14.32 -14.87 -2.98
C THR A 196 15.32 -15.99 -2.68
N ASN A 197 15.77 -16.72 -3.70
CA ASN A 197 16.82 -17.74 -3.62
C ASN A 197 16.54 -18.84 -2.56
N GLY A 198 15.28 -19.22 -2.38
CA GLY A 198 14.89 -20.27 -1.44
C GLY A 198 14.79 -19.81 0.02
N VAL A 199 14.94 -18.51 0.30
CA VAL A 199 14.72 -17.94 1.63
C VAL A 199 13.23 -17.99 1.95
N THR A 200 12.88 -18.59 3.08
CA THR A 200 11.49 -18.62 3.58
C THR A 200 11.40 -17.76 4.83
N ILE A 201 10.52 -16.77 4.79
CA ILE A 201 10.23 -15.93 5.95
C ILE A 201 9.06 -16.55 6.71
N ILE A 202 9.28 -16.80 7.99
CA ILE A 202 8.23 -17.30 8.88
C ILE A 202 8.24 -16.46 10.15
N ASN A 203 7.08 -15.95 10.53
CA ASN A 203 6.88 -15.30 11.82
C ASN A 203 5.92 -16.14 12.67
N ARG A 204 6.33 -16.46 13.91
CA ARG A 204 5.57 -17.28 14.84
C ARG A 204 5.17 -16.48 16.05
N GLU A 205 3.93 -16.64 16.46
CA GLU A 205 3.35 -16.01 17.62
C GLU A 205 2.56 -17.04 18.42
N PHE A 206 2.64 -16.96 19.72
CA PHE A 206 1.76 -17.70 20.60
C PHE A 206 1.31 -16.84 21.78
N GLY A 207 0.11 -17.12 22.28
CA GLY A 207 -0.47 -16.46 23.43
C GLY A 207 -1.11 -17.48 24.36
N LEU A 208 -0.99 -17.20 25.65
CA LEU A 208 -1.66 -17.93 26.73
C LEU A 208 -2.47 -16.91 27.52
N TYR A 209 -3.69 -17.24 27.86
CA TYR A 209 -4.51 -16.39 28.71
C TYR A 209 -5.34 -17.18 29.71
N GLY A 210 -5.64 -16.53 30.82
CA GLY A 210 -6.55 -17.03 31.82
C GLY A 210 -7.40 -15.92 32.39
N GLY A 211 -8.58 -16.28 32.91
CA GLY A 211 -9.50 -15.32 33.48
C GLY A 211 -10.34 -15.96 34.60
N ILE A 212 -10.82 -15.10 35.48
CA ILE A 212 -11.80 -15.42 36.50
C ILE A 212 -12.97 -14.43 36.38
N GLU A 213 -14.20 -14.98 36.45
CA GLU A 213 -15.43 -14.20 36.60
C GLU A 213 -16.11 -14.68 37.87
N LYS A 214 -16.36 -13.79 38.81
CA LYS A 214 -17.12 -14.06 40.01
C LYS A 214 -18.30 -13.12 40.16
N ARG A 215 -19.44 -13.72 40.50
CA ARG A 215 -20.71 -12.99 40.70
C ARG A 215 -21.09 -13.05 42.16
N PHE A 216 -21.61 -11.95 42.69
CA PHE A 216 -22.02 -11.83 44.10
C PHE A 216 -23.37 -11.10 44.14
N ASP A 217 -24.04 -11.24 45.28
CA ASP A 217 -25.28 -10.50 45.58
C ASP A 217 -26.32 -10.68 44.50
N ASP A 218 -26.72 -11.94 44.24
CA ASP A 218 -27.69 -12.31 43.23
C ASP A 218 -27.40 -11.70 41.83
N ASP A 219 -26.12 -11.74 41.42
CA ASP A 219 -25.61 -11.19 40.15
C ASP A 219 -25.58 -9.65 40.08
N ASN A 220 -25.87 -8.92 41.16
CA ASN A 220 -25.76 -7.47 41.19
C ASN A 220 -24.33 -6.99 41.01
N TRP A 221 -23.34 -7.80 41.41
CA TRP A 221 -21.93 -7.50 41.23
C TRP A 221 -21.23 -8.57 40.42
N ILE A 222 -20.46 -8.16 39.41
CA ILE A 222 -19.66 -9.06 38.60
C ILE A 222 -18.21 -8.56 38.60
N PHE A 223 -17.33 -9.34 39.20
CA PHE A 223 -15.89 -9.12 39.14
C PHE A 223 -15.29 -9.97 38.03
N LYS A 224 -14.43 -9.35 37.20
CA LYS A 224 -13.64 -10.04 36.18
C LYS A 224 -12.19 -9.64 36.27
N ALA A 225 -11.31 -10.63 36.23
CA ALA A 225 -9.88 -10.42 36.08
C ALA A 225 -9.35 -11.35 35.00
N THR A 226 -8.53 -10.83 34.11
CA THR A 226 -7.90 -11.60 33.06
C THR A 226 -6.41 -11.27 32.99
N MET A 227 -5.64 -12.25 32.62
CA MET A 227 -4.22 -12.11 32.33
C MET A 227 -3.93 -12.80 31.01
N ARG A 228 -3.28 -12.10 30.09
CA ARG A 228 -2.79 -12.63 28.82
C ARG A 228 -1.29 -12.41 28.72
N VAL A 229 -0.60 -13.38 28.16
CA VAL A 229 0.83 -13.28 27.86
C VAL A 229 1.02 -13.70 26.41
N ASP A 230 1.52 -12.79 25.60
CA ASP A 230 1.86 -13.04 24.20
C ASP A 230 3.37 -13.10 24.00
N LYS A 231 3.81 -13.92 23.08
CA LYS A 231 5.19 -14.03 22.63
C LYS A 231 5.22 -14.13 21.11
N ASN A 232 5.86 -13.19 20.48
CA ASN A 232 6.24 -13.23 19.08
C ASN A 232 7.73 -13.50 18.97
N GLN A 233 8.20 -14.10 17.86
CA GLN A 233 9.63 -14.38 17.69
C GLN A 233 10.50 -13.12 17.72
N ASN A 234 9.95 -11.96 17.31
CA ASN A 234 10.67 -10.69 17.23
C ASN A 234 10.57 -9.83 18.50
N PHE A 235 9.68 -10.19 19.45
CA PHE A 235 9.42 -9.42 20.66
C PHE A 235 9.58 -10.28 21.92
N LYS A 236 9.83 -9.63 23.05
CA LYS A 236 9.81 -10.28 24.36
C LYS A 236 8.38 -10.64 24.76
N PHE A 237 8.23 -11.37 25.88
CA PHE A 237 6.91 -11.64 26.45
C PHE A 237 6.19 -10.32 26.80
N LEU A 238 4.95 -10.23 26.39
CA LEU A 238 4.07 -9.07 26.61
C LEU A 238 2.91 -9.50 27.52
N PRO A 239 2.99 -9.21 28.82
CA PRO A 239 1.88 -9.44 29.74
C PRO A 239 0.84 -8.33 29.61
N SER A 240 -0.42 -8.70 29.58
CA SER A 240 -1.58 -7.80 29.44
C SER A 240 -2.62 -8.16 30.51
N PRO A 241 -2.55 -7.60 31.72
CA PRO A 241 -3.56 -7.77 32.75
C PRO A 241 -4.76 -6.85 32.48
N ALA A 242 -5.95 -7.32 32.81
CA ALA A 242 -7.16 -6.50 32.84
C ALA A 242 -8.04 -6.91 34.02
N VAL A 243 -8.61 -5.93 34.71
CA VAL A 243 -9.55 -6.12 35.79
C VAL A 243 -10.75 -5.23 35.54
N SER A 244 -11.94 -5.73 35.82
CA SER A 244 -13.17 -4.91 35.78
C SER A 244 -14.14 -5.31 36.88
N LEU A 245 -14.89 -4.33 37.38
CA LEU A 245 -15.98 -4.50 38.30
C LEU A 245 -17.25 -3.90 37.67
N ILE A 246 -18.30 -4.70 37.61
CA ILE A 246 -19.59 -4.32 37.08
C ILE A 246 -20.61 -4.34 38.21
N TRP A 247 -21.35 -3.25 38.38
CA TRP A 247 -22.46 -3.16 39.31
C TRP A 247 -23.78 -2.95 38.59
N GLN A 248 -24.74 -3.84 38.86
CA GLN A 248 -26.06 -3.85 38.27
C GLN A 248 -27.14 -3.78 39.37
N PRO A 249 -27.38 -2.59 39.96
CA PRO A 249 -28.34 -2.45 41.07
C PRO A 249 -29.78 -2.82 40.69
N ASN A 250 -30.07 -2.84 39.41
CA ASN A 250 -31.34 -3.30 38.86
C ASN A 250 -31.19 -3.59 37.34
N LYS A 251 -32.23 -4.17 36.74
CA LYS A 251 -32.23 -4.55 35.32
C LYS A 251 -32.07 -3.38 34.32
N LYS A 252 -32.22 -2.12 34.77
CA LYS A 252 -32.16 -0.91 33.92
C LYS A 252 -30.84 -0.15 34.00
N HIS A 253 -30.03 -0.39 35.03
CA HIS A 253 -28.82 0.37 35.28
C HIS A 253 -27.61 -0.55 35.42
N THR A 254 -26.53 -0.20 34.72
CA THR A 254 -25.25 -0.90 34.79
C THR A 254 -24.14 0.14 34.88
N LEU A 255 -23.29 0.02 35.89
CA LEU A 255 -22.04 0.78 36.04
C LEU A 255 -20.87 -0.17 35.87
N ARG A 256 -19.84 0.26 35.14
CA ARG A 256 -18.63 -0.51 34.89
C ARG A 256 -17.39 0.35 35.12
N GLY A 257 -16.43 -0.17 35.87
CA GLY A 257 -15.10 0.38 36.08
C GLY A 257 -14.01 -0.66 35.80
#